data_676eea2a70aa871875ca55b4083e6809
#
_entry.id   676eea2a70aa871875ca55b4083e6809
#
_cell.length_a   1.000
_cell.length_b   1.000
_cell.length_c   1.000
_cell.angle_alpha   90.00
_cell.angle_beta   90.00
_cell.angle_gamma   90.00
#
_symmetry.space_group_name_H-M   'P 1'
#
loop_
_entity.id
_entity.type
_entity.pdbx_description
1 polymer ?
#
loop_
_entity_poly.entity_id
_entity_poly.type
_entity_poly.pdbx_seq_one_letter_code
_entity_poly.pdbx_strand_id
1 'polypeptide(L)'
;MKHSILINALSAMVIFTLVLTSCSNRTDGSTVSTTEIDSLKKEILTFMAERDSIESQLVKFDTLDFTVFSNQEWTRLHETHASDIKVHWPDGHVVVGIEKHISDLKSLFVYAPNTQIKEHPIRFGSGNTTAVTGVMTGTFTKPMPLGNGKFIQPTGKSFSLPMCTIGIWNDGLMSEEYLYWDNQTYMNELGLGK
;
A
#
# COMPACT_ATOMS: atom_id res chain seq x y z
N MET A 1 22.74 -49.23 -24.90
CA MET A 1 21.64 -48.37 -24.42
C MET A 1 20.49 -49.09 -23.69
N LYS A 2 20.65 -50.35 -23.25
CA LYS A 2 19.58 -51.11 -22.55
C LYS A 2 19.83 -51.40 -21.06
N HIS A 3 20.99 -51.02 -20.52
CA HIS A 3 21.30 -51.25 -19.11
C HIS A 3 21.01 -50.05 -18.17
N SER A 4 20.88 -48.83 -18.69
CA SER A 4 20.57 -47.63 -17.88
C SER A 4 19.11 -47.54 -17.41
N ILE A 5 18.19 -48.16 -18.10
CA ILE A 5 16.74 -48.07 -17.79
C ILE A 5 16.36 -49.00 -16.63
N LEU A 6 17.07 -50.16 -16.46
CA LEU A 6 16.76 -51.10 -15.39
C LEU A 6 17.21 -50.60 -14.00
N ILE A 7 18.31 -49.85 -13.92
CA ILE A 7 18.81 -49.31 -12.66
C ILE A 7 17.91 -48.23 -12.10
N ASN A 8 17.33 -47.41 -12.98
CA ASN A 8 16.41 -46.36 -12.54
C ASN A 8 15.03 -46.88 -12.09
N ALA A 9 14.58 -48.03 -12.66
CA ALA A 9 13.33 -48.64 -12.24
C ALA A 9 13.46 -49.33 -10.86
N LEU A 10 14.61 -49.92 -10.55
CA LEU A 10 14.84 -50.53 -9.23
C LEU A 10 14.99 -49.50 -8.13
N SER A 11 15.64 -48.33 -8.43
CA SER A 11 15.83 -47.26 -7.47
C SER A 11 14.48 -46.57 -7.13
N ALA A 12 13.61 -46.40 -8.10
CA ALA A 12 12.26 -45.83 -7.87
C ALA A 12 11.35 -46.76 -7.05
N MET A 13 11.50 -48.08 -7.24
CA MET A 13 10.70 -49.08 -6.51
C MET A 13 11.15 -49.23 -5.06
N VAL A 14 12.45 -49.07 -4.76
CA VAL A 14 12.97 -49.13 -3.37
C VAL A 14 12.56 -47.88 -2.58
N ILE A 15 12.52 -46.72 -3.21
CA ILE A 15 12.08 -45.47 -2.57
C ILE A 15 10.58 -45.52 -2.28
N PHE A 16 9.78 -46.11 -3.18
CA PHE A 16 8.33 -46.24 -3.00
C PHE A 16 7.94 -47.20 -1.88
N THR A 17 8.68 -48.29 -1.73
CA THR A 17 8.46 -49.27 -0.63
C THR A 17 8.88 -48.74 0.73
N LEU A 18 9.92 -47.90 0.81
CA LEU A 18 10.36 -47.26 2.07
C LEU A 18 9.36 -46.19 2.56
N VAL A 19 8.67 -45.50 1.64
CA VAL A 19 7.63 -44.52 2.01
C VAL A 19 6.37 -45.21 2.54
N LEU A 20 6.01 -46.39 2.03
CA LEU A 20 4.83 -47.14 2.51
C LEU A 20 5.05 -47.81 3.87
N THR A 21 6.29 -48.18 4.24
CA THR A 21 6.57 -48.73 5.57
C THR A 21 6.72 -47.68 6.66
N SER A 22 6.94 -46.40 6.30
CA SER A 22 6.98 -45.29 7.26
C SER A 22 5.57 -44.83 7.72
N CYS A 23 4.52 -45.20 7.02
CA CYS A 23 3.14 -44.79 7.37
C CYS A 23 2.38 -45.76 8.28
N SER A 24 2.95 -46.95 8.64
CA SER A 24 2.22 -47.95 9.40
C SER A 24 2.50 -48.03 10.89
N ASN A 25 3.33 -47.09 11.45
CA ASN A 25 3.62 -47.10 12.89
C ASN A 25 3.45 -45.70 13.53
N ARG A 26 2.30 -45.09 13.31
CA ARG A 26 1.80 -43.99 14.15
C ARG A 26 0.32 -44.17 14.46
N THR A 27 0.06 -45.19 15.28
CA THR A 27 -1.15 -45.23 16.12
C THR A 27 -0.81 -44.51 17.45
N ASP A 28 -0.40 -43.25 17.41
CA ASP A 28 -0.73 -42.32 18.47
C ASP A 28 -1.92 -41.51 17.98
N GLY A 29 -3.09 -42.03 18.21
CA GLY A 29 -4.34 -41.34 18.05
C GLY A 29 -4.45 -40.25 19.13
N SER A 30 -3.68 -39.18 18.98
CA SER A 30 -4.01 -37.92 19.67
C SER A 30 -5.28 -37.43 19.04
N THR A 31 -6.41 -37.82 19.58
CA THR A 31 -7.71 -37.18 19.25
C THR A 31 -7.60 -35.72 19.64
N VAL A 32 -7.47 -34.86 18.59
CA VAL A 32 -7.49 -33.41 18.81
C VAL A 32 -8.77 -33.11 19.59
N SER A 33 -8.64 -32.46 20.73
CA SER A 33 -9.81 -32.18 21.58
C SER A 33 -10.75 -31.21 20.88
N THR A 34 -12.03 -31.28 21.15
CA THR A 34 -13.04 -30.35 20.64
C THR A 34 -12.66 -28.91 20.97
N THR A 35 -12.08 -28.68 22.15
CA THR A 35 -11.60 -27.36 22.62
C THR A 35 -10.46 -26.83 21.74
N GLU A 36 -9.50 -27.67 21.33
CA GLU A 36 -8.43 -27.27 20.43
C GLU A 36 -8.97 -26.93 19.04
N ILE A 37 -9.91 -27.72 18.52
CA ILE A 37 -10.57 -27.46 17.25
C ILE A 37 -11.30 -26.11 17.30
N ASP A 38 -12.03 -25.81 18.37
CA ASP A 38 -12.76 -24.55 18.50
C ASP A 38 -11.83 -23.36 18.69
N SER A 39 -10.69 -23.54 19.37
CA SER A 39 -9.63 -22.50 19.45
C SER A 39 -9.05 -22.20 18.08
N LEU A 40 -8.68 -23.23 17.29
CA LEU A 40 -8.15 -23.06 15.94
C LEU A 40 -9.17 -22.41 14.99
N LYS A 41 -10.44 -22.79 15.06
CA LYS A 41 -11.49 -22.12 14.29
C LYS A 41 -11.61 -20.64 14.61
N LYS A 42 -11.57 -20.27 15.90
CA LYS A 42 -11.60 -18.87 16.32
C LYS A 42 -10.40 -18.09 15.77
N GLU A 43 -9.22 -18.66 15.83
CA GLU A 43 -7.99 -18.05 15.28
C GLU A 43 -8.09 -17.85 13.78
N ILE A 44 -8.54 -18.85 13.03
CA ILE A 44 -8.77 -18.75 11.58
C ILE A 44 -9.76 -17.62 11.26
N LEU A 45 -10.87 -17.53 11.99
CA LEU A 45 -11.86 -16.46 11.78
C LEU A 45 -11.26 -15.07 12.04
N THR A 46 -10.39 -14.95 13.04
CA THR A 46 -9.69 -13.70 13.33
C THR A 46 -8.75 -13.30 12.18
N PHE A 47 -7.95 -14.24 11.68
CA PHE A 47 -7.07 -13.99 10.51
C PHE A 47 -7.85 -13.63 9.25
N MET A 48 -8.98 -14.29 9.02
CA MET A 48 -9.84 -13.97 7.88
C MET A 48 -10.40 -12.55 7.98
N ALA A 49 -10.88 -12.16 9.16
CA ALA A 49 -11.42 -10.82 9.39
C ALA A 49 -10.33 -9.73 9.25
N GLU A 50 -9.12 -9.99 9.75
CA GLU A 50 -7.97 -9.09 9.58
C GLU A 50 -7.61 -8.92 8.08
N ARG A 51 -7.50 -10.03 7.35
CA ARG A 51 -7.23 -10.01 5.92
C ARG A 51 -8.29 -9.23 5.14
N ASP A 52 -9.57 -9.46 5.43
CA ASP A 52 -10.67 -8.78 4.76
C ASP A 52 -10.70 -7.27 5.10
N SER A 53 -10.32 -6.90 6.32
CA SER A 53 -10.13 -5.50 6.71
C SER A 53 -9.00 -4.83 5.92
N ILE A 54 -7.84 -5.48 5.83
CA ILE A 54 -6.68 -4.98 5.06
C ILE A 54 -7.05 -4.79 3.58
N GLU A 55 -7.71 -5.77 2.95
CA GLU A 55 -8.11 -5.64 1.55
C GLU A 55 -9.10 -4.49 1.35
N SER A 56 -10.05 -4.31 2.26
CA SER A 56 -10.98 -3.17 2.24
C SER A 56 -10.25 -1.82 2.34
N GLN A 57 -9.23 -1.71 3.21
CA GLN A 57 -8.41 -0.52 3.36
C GLN A 57 -7.58 -0.23 2.10
N LEU A 58 -7.01 -1.26 1.47
CA LEU A 58 -6.26 -1.12 0.22
C LEU A 58 -7.15 -0.67 -0.95
N VAL A 59 -8.38 -1.19 -1.05
CA VAL A 59 -9.37 -0.74 -2.04
C VAL A 59 -9.77 0.72 -1.81
N LYS A 60 -9.93 1.14 -0.55
CA LYS A 60 -10.15 2.54 -0.19
C LYS A 60 -8.98 3.42 -0.60
N PHE A 61 -7.74 2.95 -0.43
CA PHE A 61 -6.54 3.65 -0.87
C PHE A 61 -6.51 3.86 -2.39
N ASP A 62 -6.83 2.82 -3.17
CA ASP A 62 -6.94 2.93 -4.62
C ASP A 62 -7.99 3.99 -5.01
N THR A 63 -9.15 3.98 -4.36
CA THR A 63 -10.21 4.99 -4.60
C THR A 63 -9.74 6.39 -4.20
N LEU A 64 -9.03 6.52 -3.08
CA LEU A 64 -8.46 7.78 -2.61
C LEU A 64 -7.56 8.39 -3.68
N ASP A 65 -6.54 7.67 -4.14
CA ASP A 65 -5.52 8.21 -5.02
C ASP A 65 -6.00 8.33 -6.47
N PHE A 66 -6.67 7.30 -6.99
CA PHE A 66 -7.05 7.27 -8.41
C PHE A 66 -8.27 8.12 -8.73
N THR A 67 -9.15 8.32 -7.74
CA THR A 67 -10.42 9.04 -7.95
C THR A 67 -10.46 10.34 -7.15
N VAL A 68 -10.38 10.26 -5.83
CA VAL A 68 -10.61 11.43 -4.97
C VAL A 68 -9.50 12.47 -5.13
N PHE A 69 -8.24 12.06 -5.01
CA PHE A 69 -7.09 12.93 -5.18
C PHE A 69 -6.95 13.39 -6.65
N SER A 70 -6.88 12.44 -7.58
CA SER A 70 -6.59 12.74 -8.99
C SER A 70 -7.67 13.57 -9.67
N ASN A 71 -8.93 13.50 -9.23
CA ASN A 71 -10.03 14.34 -9.74
C ASN A 71 -10.36 15.51 -8.81
N GLN A 72 -9.58 15.70 -7.72
CA GLN A 72 -9.81 16.80 -6.76
C GLN A 72 -11.21 16.76 -6.10
N GLU A 73 -11.73 15.57 -5.83
CA GLU A 73 -13.04 15.35 -5.20
C GLU A 73 -12.96 15.52 -3.68
N TRP A 74 -12.48 16.66 -3.19
CA TRP A 74 -12.10 16.91 -1.80
C TRP A 74 -13.22 16.67 -0.79
N THR A 75 -14.46 16.83 -1.20
CA THR A 75 -15.63 16.56 -0.34
C THR A 75 -15.77 15.08 0.01
N ARG A 76 -15.07 14.19 -0.70
CA ARG A 76 -15.08 12.75 -0.48
C ARG A 76 -13.87 12.25 0.34
N LEU A 77 -12.95 13.14 0.70
CA LEU A 77 -11.74 12.71 1.46
C LEU A 77 -12.12 12.05 2.81
N HIS A 78 -13.24 12.45 3.40
CA HIS A 78 -13.78 11.84 4.63
C HIS A 78 -14.19 10.36 4.49
N GLU A 79 -14.30 9.82 3.29
CA GLU A 79 -14.57 8.38 3.07
C GLU A 79 -13.39 7.50 3.49
N THR A 80 -12.18 8.09 3.54
CA THR A 80 -10.94 7.40 3.89
C THR A 80 -10.24 7.99 5.10
N HIS A 81 -10.43 9.28 5.42
CA HIS A 81 -9.70 9.99 6.47
C HIS A 81 -10.58 10.33 7.66
N ALA A 82 -10.06 10.17 8.85
CA ALA A 82 -10.67 10.69 10.07
C ALA A 82 -10.65 12.23 10.07
N SER A 83 -11.59 12.87 10.74
CA SER A 83 -11.67 14.33 10.80
C SER A 83 -10.44 14.99 11.46
N ASP A 84 -9.79 14.27 12.36
CA ASP A 84 -8.58 14.65 13.10
C ASP A 84 -7.31 13.98 12.57
N ILE A 85 -7.34 13.47 11.32
CA ILE A 85 -6.19 12.84 10.64
C ILE A 85 -4.90 13.61 10.90
N LYS A 86 -3.83 12.88 11.20
CA LYS A 86 -2.48 13.43 11.32
C LYS A 86 -1.66 13.03 10.09
N VAL A 87 -1.15 13.99 9.35
CA VAL A 87 -0.40 13.75 8.11
C VAL A 87 1.04 14.23 8.23
N HIS A 88 1.97 13.33 7.91
CA HIS A 88 3.41 13.58 7.90
C HIS A 88 3.88 13.76 6.46
N TRP A 89 4.37 14.94 6.15
CA TRP A 89 4.83 15.33 4.82
C TRP A 89 6.34 15.05 4.63
N PRO A 90 6.81 14.86 3.38
CA PRO A 90 8.20 14.50 3.11
C PRO A 90 9.25 15.57 3.47
N ASP A 91 8.84 16.81 3.69
CA ASP A 91 9.70 17.90 4.16
C ASP A 91 9.79 17.97 5.70
N GLY A 92 9.11 17.04 6.38
CA GLY A 92 9.11 16.91 7.84
C GLY A 92 8.03 17.73 8.55
N HIS A 93 7.24 18.53 7.84
CA HIS A 93 6.10 19.18 8.53
C HIS A 93 4.96 18.19 8.78
N VAL A 94 4.16 18.47 9.81
CA VAL A 94 3.04 17.64 10.22
C VAL A 94 1.80 18.52 10.31
N VAL A 95 0.69 18.05 9.75
CA VAL A 95 -0.61 18.70 9.88
C VAL A 95 -1.59 17.81 10.62
N VAL A 96 -2.54 18.44 11.31
CA VAL A 96 -3.64 17.75 12.01
C VAL A 96 -4.96 18.34 11.52
N GLY A 97 -5.89 17.44 11.20
CA GLY A 97 -7.22 17.76 10.73
C GLY A 97 -7.39 17.72 9.22
N ILE A 98 -8.50 17.13 8.79
CA ILE A 98 -8.82 16.86 7.39
C ILE A 98 -8.88 18.15 6.53
N GLU A 99 -9.41 19.24 7.06
CA GLU A 99 -9.52 20.51 6.34
C GLU A 99 -8.14 21.12 6.04
N LYS A 100 -7.21 21.00 6.99
CA LYS A 100 -5.84 21.47 6.79
C LYS A 100 -5.12 20.60 5.76
N HIS A 101 -5.29 19.28 5.84
CA HIS A 101 -4.76 18.35 4.85
C HIS A 101 -5.30 18.64 3.44
N ILE A 102 -6.60 18.85 3.28
CA ILE A 102 -7.22 19.26 2.01
C ILE A 102 -6.58 20.55 1.47
N SER A 103 -6.33 21.54 2.33
CA SER A 103 -5.68 22.79 1.92
C SER A 103 -4.28 22.55 1.36
N ASP A 104 -3.50 21.66 2.00
CA ASP A 104 -2.15 21.33 1.56
C ASP A 104 -2.16 20.52 0.25
N LEU A 105 -3.06 19.55 0.11
CA LEU A 105 -3.27 18.83 -1.15
C LEU A 105 -3.63 19.78 -2.30
N LYS A 106 -4.57 20.69 -2.09
CA LYS A 106 -4.97 21.69 -3.10
C LYS A 106 -3.79 22.54 -3.58
N SER A 107 -2.80 22.80 -2.74
CA SER A 107 -1.63 23.61 -3.11
C SER A 107 -0.83 22.98 -4.26
N LEU A 108 -0.79 21.65 -4.38
CA LEU A 108 -0.13 20.92 -5.47
C LEU A 108 -0.82 21.23 -6.82
N PHE A 109 -2.14 21.30 -6.83
CA PHE A 109 -2.93 21.53 -8.04
C PHE A 109 -2.94 23.00 -8.50
N VAL A 110 -2.49 23.93 -7.65
CA VAL A 110 -2.37 25.35 -8.04
C VAL A 110 -1.40 25.49 -9.21
N TYR A 111 -0.23 24.84 -9.14
CA TYR A 111 0.81 24.98 -10.15
C TYR A 111 0.88 23.84 -11.15
N ALA A 112 0.37 22.65 -10.79
CA ALA A 112 0.29 21.45 -11.63
C ALA A 112 -1.14 20.88 -11.61
N PRO A 113 -2.10 21.53 -12.30
CA PRO A 113 -3.53 21.21 -12.19
C PRO A 113 -3.93 19.85 -12.74
N ASN A 114 -3.05 19.19 -13.50
CA ASN A 114 -3.21 17.82 -14.01
C ASN A 114 -2.47 16.77 -13.18
N THR A 115 -2.14 17.06 -11.94
CA THR A 115 -1.53 16.10 -11.01
C THR A 115 -2.45 14.90 -10.81
N GLN A 116 -1.90 13.68 -10.89
CA GLN A 116 -2.64 12.43 -10.76
C GLN A 116 -1.77 11.27 -10.31
N ILE A 117 -2.40 10.26 -9.69
CA ILE A 117 -1.86 8.94 -9.40
C ILE A 117 -2.80 7.93 -10.05
N LYS A 118 -2.29 6.91 -10.76
CA LYS A 118 -3.12 5.96 -11.52
C LYS A 118 -2.95 4.51 -11.11
N GLU A 119 -1.91 4.19 -10.37
CA GLU A 119 -1.59 2.80 -10.02
C GLU A 119 -0.83 2.71 -8.70
N HIS A 120 -1.03 1.60 -8.02
CA HIS A 120 -0.26 1.16 -6.88
C HIS A 120 0.44 -0.16 -7.21
N PRO A 121 1.65 -0.14 -7.82
CA PRO A 121 2.36 -1.35 -8.23
C PRO A 121 2.68 -2.29 -7.07
N ILE A 122 2.91 -1.73 -5.89
CA ILE A 122 3.12 -2.48 -4.65
C ILE A 122 2.13 -1.96 -3.62
N ARG A 123 1.33 -2.87 -3.07
CA ARG A 123 0.42 -2.58 -1.98
C ARG A 123 0.33 -3.77 -1.02
N PHE A 124 0.37 -3.51 0.25
CA PHE A 124 0.22 -4.52 1.29
C PHE A 124 -0.23 -3.90 2.61
N GLY A 125 -0.60 -4.76 3.56
CA GLY A 125 -0.96 -4.34 4.90
C GLY A 125 -0.72 -5.43 5.94
N SER A 126 -0.69 -5.03 7.20
CA SER A 126 -0.63 -5.90 8.37
C SER A 126 -1.26 -5.21 9.56
N GLY A 127 -2.16 -5.87 10.26
CA GLY A 127 -2.93 -5.28 11.35
C GLY A 127 -3.75 -4.08 10.87
N ASN A 128 -3.50 -2.93 11.47
CA ASN A 128 -4.14 -1.66 11.12
C ASN A 128 -3.30 -0.76 10.20
N THR A 129 -2.25 -1.30 9.59
CA THR A 129 -1.31 -0.52 8.78
C THR A 129 -1.33 -1.00 7.34
N THR A 130 -1.41 -0.06 6.41
CA THR A 130 -1.24 -0.32 4.97
C THR A 130 -0.11 0.52 4.40
N ALA A 131 0.53 0.00 3.35
CA ALA A 131 1.51 0.73 2.56
C ALA A 131 1.22 0.54 1.07
N VAL A 132 1.28 1.62 0.31
CA VAL A 132 1.14 1.63 -1.14
C VAL A 132 2.27 2.42 -1.78
N THR A 133 2.78 1.94 -2.91
CA THR A 133 3.65 2.74 -3.76
C THR A 133 2.84 3.27 -4.93
N GLY A 134 3.19 4.44 -5.43
CA GLY A 134 2.55 5.05 -6.59
C GLY A 134 3.53 5.88 -7.39
N VAL A 135 3.08 6.38 -8.52
CA VAL A 135 3.80 7.39 -9.30
C VAL A 135 2.88 8.59 -9.47
N MET A 136 3.22 9.68 -8.80
CA MET A 136 2.53 10.94 -8.96
C MET A 136 3.05 11.65 -10.21
N THR A 137 2.19 11.96 -11.16
CA THR A 137 2.53 12.63 -12.42
C THR A 137 1.81 13.95 -12.54
N GLY A 138 2.38 14.87 -13.31
CA GLY A 138 1.75 16.15 -13.60
C GLY A 138 2.65 17.02 -14.47
N THR A 139 2.22 18.29 -14.72
CA THR A 139 2.99 19.25 -15.51
C THR A 139 2.92 20.62 -14.84
N PHE A 140 4.06 21.23 -14.63
CA PHE A 140 4.19 22.55 -14.02
C PHE A 140 3.78 23.65 -15.06
N THR A 141 2.50 24.01 -15.08
CA THR A 141 1.91 24.91 -16.09
C THR A 141 1.38 26.23 -15.56
N LYS A 142 1.30 26.40 -14.24
CA LYS A 142 0.79 27.63 -13.59
C LYS A 142 1.83 28.18 -12.61
N PRO A 143 1.81 29.48 -12.29
CA PRO A 143 2.74 30.05 -11.32
C PRO A 143 2.60 29.38 -9.94
N MET A 144 3.74 28.95 -9.37
CA MET A 144 3.80 28.35 -8.03
C MET A 144 3.94 29.44 -6.98
N PRO A 145 3.02 29.58 -6.03
CA PRO A 145 3.12 30.57 -4.96
C PRO A 145 4.26 30.25 -3.99
N LEU A 146 5.05 31.26 -3.63
CA LEU A 146 6.07 31.20 -2.57
C LEU A 146 5.70 31.98 -1.30
N GLY A 147 4.47 32.50 -1.26
CA GLY A 147 4.06 33.45 -0.21
C GLY A 147 4.51 34.90 -0.50
N ASN A 148 3.97 35.84 0.30
CA ASN A 148 4.31 37.27 0.21
C ASN A 148 4.21 37.86 -1.23
N GLY A 149 3.29 37.34 -2.04
CA GLY A 149 3.08 37.80 -3.43
C GLY A 149 4.18 37.36 -4.42
N LYS A 150 5.10 36.50 -4.00
CA LYS A 150 6.13 35.94 -4.88
C LYS A 150 5.68 34.63 -5.52
N PHE A 151 6.15 34.42 -6.76
CA PHE A 151 5.82 33.24 -7.55
C PHE A 151 7.05 32.72 -8.30
N ILE A 152 7.12 31.41 -8.46
CA ILE A 152 7.99 30.79 -9.46
C ILE A 152 7.18 30.65 -10.74
N GLN A 153 7.73 31.10 -11.87
CA GLN A 153 7.07 30.97 -13.16
C GLN A 153 7.11 29.50 -13.61
N PRO A 154 6.07 29.03 -14.31
CA PRO A 154 5.99 27.67 -14.79
C PRO A 154 7.11 27.37 -15.80
N THR A 155 7.69 26.20 -15.67
CA THR A 155 8.72 25.72 -16.62
C THR A 155 8.14 24.96 -17.80
N GLY A 156 6.88 24.52 -17.71
CA GLY A 156 6.23 23.63 -18.69
C GLY A 156 6.73 22.19 -18.60
N LYS A 157 7.60 21.86 -17.63
CA LYS A 157 8.11 20.48 -17.45
C LYS A 157 7.08 19.59 -16.79
N SER A 158 7.03 18.35 -17.28
CA SER A 158 6.28 17.27 -16.64
C SER A 158 7.16 16.57 -15.60
N PHE A 159 6.53 16.01 -14.57
CA PHE A 159 7.17 15.19 -13.56
C PHE A 159 6.53 13.81 -13.46
N SER A 160 7.34 12.84 -13.02
CA SER A 160 6.95 11.46 -12.75
C SER A 160 7.64 11.01 -11.47
N LEU A 161 7.00 11.31 -10.34
CA LEU A 161 7.58 11.20 -9.00
C LEU A 161 7.15 9.90 -8.32
N PRO A 162 8.07 8.94 -8.13
CA PRO A 162 7.79 7.77 -7.29
C PRO A 162 7.50 8.19 -5.86
N MET A 163 6.48 7.57 -5.28
CA MET A 163 6.07 7.85 -3.91
C MET A 163 5.68 6.59 -3.17
N CYS A 164 5.63 6.69 -1.85
CA CYS A 164 5.07 5.69 -0.97
C CYS A 164 4.21 6.38 0.08
N THR A 165 3.02 5.87 0.32
CA THR A 165 2.15 6.33 1.41
C THR A 165 1.90 5.18 2.37
N ILE A 166 2.04 5.47 3.68
CA ILE A 166 1.68 4.54 4.76
C ILE A 166 0.47 5.12 5.49
N GLY A 167 -0.58 4.31 5.64
CA GLY A 167 -1.78 4.66 6.39
C GLY A 167 -1.93 3.83 7.65
N ILE A 168 -2.24 4.48 8.77
CA ILE A 168 -2.66 3.85 10.03
C ILE A 168 -4.17 4.00 10.15
N TRP A 169 -4.88 2.87 10.27
CA TRP A 169 -6.33 2.82 10.22
C TRP A 169 -6.94 2.53 11.59
N ASN A 170 -7.99 3.27 11.92
CA ASN A 170 -8.84 3.02 13.08
C ASN A 170 -10.30 3.07 12.63
N ASP A 171 -11.09 2.08 13.00
CA ASP A 171 -12.53 1.98 12.68
C ASP A 171 -12.85 2.24 11.19
N GLY A 172 -11.96 1.73 10.30
CA GLY A 172 -12.13 1.84 8.85
C GLY A 172 -11.80 3.20 8.24
N LEU A 173 -11.28 4.15 9.01
CA LEU A 173 -10.75 5.43 8.56
C LEU A 173 -9.26 5.56 8.90
N MET A 174 -8.51 6.26 8.06
CA MET A 174 -7.11 6.57 8.28
C MET A 174 -7.00 7.68 9.32
N SER A 175 -6.35 7.38 10.45
CA SER A 175 -6.11 8.31 11.54
C SER A 175 -4.74 8.96 11.47
N GLU A 176 -3.79 8.32 10.78
CA GLU A 176 -2.46 8.85 10.56
C GLU A 176 -1.96 8.45 9.19
N GLU A 177 -1.33 9.37 8.47
CA GLU A 177 -0.80 9.19 7.12
C GLU A 177 0.65 9.67 7.04
N TYR A 178 1.49 8.90 6.37
CA TYR A 178 2.89 9.23 6.11
C TYR A 178 3.13 9.25 4.61
N LEU A 179 3.52 10.41 4.11
CA LEU A 179 3.83 10.65 2.70
C LEU A 179 5.34 10.63 2.48
N TYR A 180 5.80 9.85 1.51
CA TYR A 180 7.22 9.72 1.19
C TYR A 180 7.44 9.89 -0.31
N TRP A 181 8.27 10.85 -0.66
CA TRP A 181 8.90 11.01 -1.98
C TRP A 181 10.19 11.80 -1.83
N ASP A 182 11.04 11.77 -2.86
CA ASP A 182 12.27 12.54 -2.88
C ASP A 182 12.00 13.97 -3.37
N ASN A 183 12.10 14.95 -2.45
CA ASN A 183 11.87 16.36 -2.74
C ASN A 183 12.89 16.92 -3.74
N GLN A 184 14.15 16.43 -3.72
CA GLN A 184 15.16 16.89 -4.66
C GLN A 184 14.85 16.41 -6.07
N THR A 185 14.45 15.15 -6.23
CA THR A 185 13.98 14.60 -7.50
C THR A 185 12.77 15.40 -8.00
N TYR A 186 11.79 15.69 -7.15
CA TYR A 186 10.63 16.48 -7.52
C TYR A 186 11.02 17.88 -8.05
N MET A 187 11.89 18.60 -7.34
CA MET A 187 12.37 19.91 -7.77
C MET A 187 13.16 19.83 -9.09
N ASN A 188 13.98 18.80 -9.27
CA ASN A 188 14.73 18.58 -10.52
C ASN A 188 13.80 18.37 -11.71
N GLU A 189 12.77 17.56 -11.56
CA GLU A 189 11.78 17.29 -12.61
C GLU A 189 10.94 18.51 -12.95
N LEU A 190 10.56 19.32 -11.97
CA LEU A 190 9.93 20.62 -12.18
C LEU A 190 10.85 21.63 -12.89
N GLY A 191 12.17 21.32 -13.01
CA GLY A 191 13.16 22.22 -13.58
C GLY A 191 13.62 23.32 -12.63
N LEU A 192 13.45 23.11 -11.33
CA LEU A 192 13.81 24.02 -10.25
C LEU A 192 15.00 23.53 -9.41
N GLY A 193 15.52 22.32 -9.71
CA GLY A 193 16.73 21.79 -9.07
C GLY A 193 17.95 22.63 -9.41
N LYS A 194 18.87 22.72 -8.42
CA LYS A 194 20.18 23.39 -8.57
C LYS A 194 21.24 22.39 -8.98
#